data_2949266fe9b728c2ab659c23bf30b820
#
_entry.id   2949266fe9b728c2ab659c23bf30b820
#
_cell.length_a   1.000
_cell.length_b   1.000
_cell.length_c   1.000
_cell.angle_alpha   90.00
_cell.angle_beta   90.00
_cell.angle_gamma   90.00
#
_symmetry.space_group_name_H-M   'P 1'
#
loop_
_entity.id
_entity.type
_entity.pdbx_description
1 polymer ?
#
loop_
_entity_poly.entity_id
_entity_poly.type
_entity_poly.pdbx_seq_one_letter_code
_entity_poly.pdbx_strand_id
1 'polypeptide(L)'
;DDDLSEVVAESRKPARKTTKLTAAEKEVRAKEREAAKAQREHEKQLEKERQKKLKEEKAREKQLAADLAEVNKLKVDKKESTPEMILDLASSFRETSVGNQSIELMKRLGVEHTFFTSSIPNIVKWRRKITARYNETAGHWEPCPHHIREEEHVLCLVTAQEFVDMAIAPADPVTGTTELELHLDRIKKAYPRHKQIYLIEGLTAWMRKNQNTRNRAFQAQVRRQLDQNQNPDDPSSSTRRRKPAAKTAESTPPVDDDTIEDALLELQVTHACLIHHTSAAAESAEWIKNFTEHISTIPYKRERMDTNDSAFCMDTGQVKPGEDKADTFVKMLQEVNRVTASMAYGIAARYPSVVDLVRGMRRHGPSMLEDVKVCT
;
A
#
# COMPACT_ATOMS: atom_id res chain seq x y z
N ASP A 1 58.86 -21.47 14.46
CA ASP A 1 60.11 -22.00 13.85
C ASP A 1 60.69 -20.92 12.97
N ASP A 2 61.61 -20.17 13.50
CA ASP A 2 62.95 -19.97 13.05
C ASP A 2 63.63 -18.88 13.86
N ASP A 3 64.47 -19.38 14.65
CA ASP A 3 65.61 -18.97 15.42
C ASP A 3 66.63 -18.28 14.48
N LEU A 4 67.09 -17.09 14.81
CA LEU A 4 68.38 -16.56 14.39
C LEU A 4 68.98 -15.57 15.42
N SER A 5 69.73 -16.17 16.33
CA SER A 5 71.08 -15.83 16.78
C SER A 5 71.54 -14.34 16.76
N GLU A 6 71.67 -13.89 17.91
CA GLU A 6 72.65 -13.02 18.56
C GLU A 6 73.97 -12.85 17.82
N VAL A 7 74.29 -11.62 17.40
CA VAL A 7 75.68 -11.20 17.18
C VAL A 7 76.02 -9.99 18.08
N VAL A 8 76.69 -10.30 19.14
CA VAL A 8 77.36 -9.34 20.05
C VAL A 8 78.50 -8.68 19.29
N ALA A 9 78.43 -7.40 19.04
CA ALA A 9 79.57 -6.58 18.67
C ALA A 9 79.85 -5.56 19.76
N GLU A 10 80.81 -5.84 20.56
CA GLU A 10 81.47 -4.94 21.50
C GLU A 10 82.07 -3.75 20.72
N SER A 11 81.55 -2.56 20.84
CA SER A 11 82.17 -1.31 20.40
C SER A 11 82.55 -0.48 21.68
N ARG A 12 83.81 -0.38 21.91
CA ARG A 12 84.47 0.44 22.94
C ARG A 12 83.98 1.91 22.80
N LYS A 13 83.39 2.45 23.86
CA LYS A 13 83.09 3.87 23.99
C LYS A 13 84.37 4.68 24.25
N PRO A 14 84.60 5.75 23.45
CA PRO A 14 85.67 6.67 23.84
C PRO A 14 85.23 7.53 25.03
N ALA A 15 86.11 7.71 25.98
CA ALA A 15 85.91 8.52 27.15
C ALA A 15 85.61 9.97 26.80
N ARG A 16 84.38 10.42 27.07
CA ARG A 16 83.94 11.79 26.85
C ARG A 16 84.46 12.67 28.01
N LYS A 17 85.43 13.55 27.68
CA LYS A 17 85.83 14.61 28.59
C LYS A 17 84.64 15.48 28.95
N THR A 18 84.24 15.43 30.23
CA THR A 18 83.16 16.29 30.77
C THR A 18 83.76 17.69 31.00
N THR A 19 83.63 18.58 30.08
CA THR A 19 83.73 20.02 30.29
C THR A 19 82.61 20.46 31.23
N LYS A 20 83.02 21.03 32.41
CA LYS A 20 82.05 21.59 33.36
C LYS A 20 81.34 22.77 32.71
N LEU A 21 80.10 22.59 32.33
CA LEU A 21 79.23 23.65 31.82
C LEU A 21 79.02 24.73 32.88
N THR A 22 79.11 25.99 32.48
CA THR A 22 78.82 27.16 33.33
C THR A 22 77.38 27.16 33.79
N ALA A 23 77.05 27.82 34.89
CA ALA A 23 75.70 27.87 35.45
C ALA A 23 74.65 28.42 34.44
N ALA A 24 75.06 29.39 33.61
CA ALA A 24 74.25 29.99 32.57
C ALA A 24 73.94 28.98 31.42
N GLU A 25 74.86 28.16 31.00
CA GLU A 25 74.68 27.12 29.99
C GLU A 25 73.76 25.99 30.46
N LYS A 26 73.76 25.68 31.76
CA LYS A 26 72.85 24.72 32.37
C LYS A 26 71.41 25.24 32.39
N GLU A 27 71.19 26.51 32.62
CA GLU A 27 69.90 27.15 32.66
C GLU A 27 69.29 27.26 31.25
N VAL A 28 70.05 27.64 30.23
CA VAL A 28 69.65 27.65 28.83
C VAL A 28 69.26 26.23 28.38
N ARG A 29 70.04 25.23 28.69
CA ARG A 29 69.73 23.83 28.34
C ARG A 29 68.53 23.25 29.10
N ALA A 30 68.26 23.73 30.32
CA ALA A 30 67.06 23.38 31.07
C ALA A 30 65.82 23.97 30.41
N LYS A 31 65.89 25.26 30.04
CA LYS A 31 64.77 25.94 29.28
C LYS A 31 64.54 25.31 27.91
N GLU A 32 65.56 24.94 27.14
CA GLU A 32 65.40 24.22 25.87
C GLU A 32 64.78 22.83 26.04
N ARG A 33 65.14 22.10 27.09
CA ARG A 33 64.51 20.81 27.42
C ARG A 33 63.03 20.95 27.82
N GLU A 34 62.73 21.99 28.57
CA GLU A 34 61.39 22.28 29.00
C GLU A 34 60.50 22.71 27.78
N ALA A 35 61.03 23.58 26.90
CA ALA A 35 60.38 23.97 25.65
C ALA A 35 60.19 22.76 24.71
N ALA A 36 61.21 21.91 24.55
CA ALA A 36 61.09 20.68 23.75
C ALA A 36 60.12 19.68 24.36
N LYS A 37 59.99 19.62 25.67
CA LYS A 37 58.99 18.77 26.34
C LYS A 37 57.57 19.31 26.16
N ALA A 38 57.38 20.63 26.28
CA ALA A 38 56.12 21.30 26.02
C ALA A 38 55.67 21.15 24.55
N GLN A 39 56.61 21.29 23.60
CA GLN A 39 56.32 21.03 22.18
C GLN A 39 55.88 19.58 21.92
N ARG A 40 56.55 18.59 22.48
CA ARG A 40 56.15 17.18 22.33
C ARG A 40 54.83 16.87 23.01
N GLU A 41 54.50 17.50 24.10
CA GLU A 41 53.19 17.35 24.76
C GLU A 41 52.09 17.98 23.93
N HIS A 42 52.33 19.16 23.38
CA HIS A 42 51.42 19.83 22.47
C HIS A 42 51.20 19.01 21.18
N GLU A 43 52.25 18.49 20.58
CA GLU A 43 52.18 17.63 19.41
C GLU A 43 51.40 16.32 19.68
N LYS A 44 51.62 15.71 20.83
CA LYS A 44 50.84 14.54 21.28
C LYS A 44 49.38 14.86 21.52
N GLN A 45 49.08 16.07 22.03
CA GLN A 45 47.68 16.50 22.19
C GLN A 45 46.99 16.72 20.87
N LEU A 46 47.66 17.39 19.92
CA LEU A 46 47.14 17.57 18.56
C LEU A 46 46.93 16.24 17.82
N GLU A 47 47.86 15.31 17.98
CA GLU A 47 47.75 13.98 17.39
C GLU A 47 46.57 13.18 18.00
N LYS A 48 46.41 13.25 19.33
CA LYS A 48 45.25 12.64 19.99
C LYS A 48 43.91 13.27 19.54
N GLU A 49 43.91 14.57 19.37
CA GLU A 49 42.72 15.28 18.88
C GLU A 49 42.39 14.91 17.43
N ARG A 50 43.40 14.82 16.57
CA ARG A 50 43.25 14.32 15.20
C ARG A 50 42.74 12.88 15.16
N GLN A 51 43.31 12.00 15.97
CA GLN A 51 42.85 10.61 16.07
C GLN A 51 41.40 10.52 16.59
N LYS A 52 41.06 11.38 17.56
CA LYS A 52 39.69 11.45 18.10
C LYS A 52 38.71 11.91 17.04
N LYS A 53 39.00 12.97 16.28
CA LYS A 53 38.19 13.47 15.17
C LYS A 53 38.05 12.41 14.08
N LEU A 54 39.11 11.73 13.70
CA LEU A 54 39.08 10.67 12.68
C LEU A 54 38.25 9.47 13.13
N LYS A 55 38.32 9.09 14.42
CA LYS A 55 37.46 8.03 14.97
C LYS A 55 36.00 8.43 15.02
N GLU A 56 35.71 9.68 15.37
CA GLU A 56 34.37 10.23 15.42
C GLU A 56 33.76 10.34 14.01
N GLU A 57 34.55 10.77 13.02
CA GLU A 57 34.15 10.82 11.61
C GLU A 57 33.86 9.42 11.06
N LYS A 58 34.76 8.44 11.30
CA LYS A 58 34.51 7.03 10.91
C LYS A 58 33.32 6.42 11.63
N ALA A 59 33.08 6.76 12.87
CA ALA A 59 31.88 6.28 13.60
C ALA A 59 30.61 6.87 13.01
N ARG A 60 30.63 8.17 12.67
CA ARG A 60 29.51 8.86 12.01
C ARG A 60 29.24 8.30 10.62
N GLU A 61 30.30 8.06 9.83
CA GLU A 61 30.18 7.45 8.50
C GLU A 61 29.60 6.04 8.58
N LYS A 62 30.08 5.23 9.53
CA LYS A 62 29.54 3.88 9.77
C LYS A 62 28.09 3.90 10.21
N GLN A 63 27.70 4.87 11.03
CA GLN A 63 26.31 5.02 11.47
C GLN A 63 25.41 5.45 10.30
N LEU A 64 25.84 6.42 9.50
CA LEU A 64 25.13 6.84 8.29
C LEU A 64 24.98 5.67 7.29
N ALA A 65 26.01 4.87 7.10
CA ALA A 65 25.92 3.69 6.23
C ALA A 65 24.97 2.62 6.78
N ALA A 66 24.92 2.43 8.09
CA ALA A 66 23.99 1.51 8.74
C ALA A 66 22.54 2.01 8.62
N ASP A 67 22.31 3.30 8.90
CA ASP A 67 21.00 3.94 8.77
C ASP A 67 20.51 3.89 7.32
N LEU A 68 21.41 4.12 6.35
CA LEU A 68 21.10 4.00 4.93
C LEU A 68 20.75 2.56 4.54
N ALA A 69 21.48 1.58 5.03
CA ALA A 69 21.22 0.17 4.78
C ALA A 69 19.88 -0.29 5.39
N GLU A 70 19.56 0.20 6.59
CA GLU A 70 18.28 -0.11 7.26
C GLU A 70 17.10 0.48 6.50
N VAL A 71 17.21 1.75 6.08
CA VAL A 71 16.16 2.45 5.34
C VAL A 71 15.92 1.85 3.96
N ASN A 72 16.98 1.35 3.30
CA ASN A 72 16.89 0.68 2.00
C ASN A 72 16.49 -0.80 2.08
N LYS A 73 16.29 -1.34 3.29
CA LYS A 73 15.70 -2.64 3.46
C LYS A 73 14.27 -2.60 2.88
N LEU A 74 14.05 -3.41 1.84
CA LEU A 74 12.78 -3.41 1.09
C LEU A 74 11.59 -3.71 2.01
N LYS A 75 10.86 -2.67 2.43
CA LYS A 75 9.63 -2.76 3.23
C LYS A 75 8.41 -3.14 2.36
N VAL A 76 8.59 -4.07 1.43
CA VAL A 76 7.53 -4.56 0.53
C VAL A 76 6.55 -5.46 1.29
N ASP A 77 6.99 -6.07 2.38
CA ASP A 77 6.11 -6.90 3.21
C ASP A 77 5.14 -6.00 4.00
N LYS A 78 3.86 -6.35 3.93
CA LYS A 78 2.79 -5.71 4.70
C LYS A 78 3.09 -5.67 6.20
N LYS A 79 3.77 -6.69 6.74
CA LYS A 79 4.14 -6.74 8.17
C LYS A 79 5.10 -5.63 8.58
N GLU A 80 5.95 -5.18 7.67
CA GLU A 80 6.95 -4.13 7.93
C GLU A 80 6.37 -2.73 7.65
N SER A 81 5.54 -2.59 6.61
CA SER A 81 4.99 -1.30 6.20
C SER A 81 3.74 -0.88 6.98
N THR A 82 2.92 -1.83 7.44
CA THR A 82 1.64 -1.52 8.10
C THR A 82 1.81 -0.78 9.44
N PRO A 83 2.80 -1.07 10.31
CA PRO A 83 3.00 -0.33 11.56
C PRO A 83 3.36 1.16 11.39
N GLU A 84 3.77 1.58 10.18
CA GLU A 84 4.00 2.99 9.86
C GLU A 84 2.71 3.80 9.73
N MET A 85 1.58 3.11 9.57
CA MET A 85 0.28 3.73 9.35
C MET A 85 -0.35 4.22 10.66
N ILE A 86 -1.17 5.26 10.53
CA ILE A 86 -2.06 5.76 11.57
C ILE A 86 -3.46 5.78 10.96
N LEU A 87 -4.41 5.12 11.60
CA LEU A 87 -5.81 5.11 11.18
C LEU A 87 -6.57 6.22 11.91
N ASP A 88 -7.15 7.14 11.15
CA ASP A 88 -8.02 8.18 11.67
C ASP A 88 -9.48 7.83 11.40
N LEU A 89 -10.24 7.63 12.45
CA LEU A 89 -11.66 7.32 12.42
C LEU A 89 -12.49 8.56 12.76
N ALA A 90 -13.55 8.83 12.02
CA ALA A 90 -14.51 9.86 12.41
C ALA A 90 -15.14 9.51 13.77
N SER A 91 -15.51 10.54 14.55
CA SER A 91 -16.11 10.37 15.89
C SER A 91 -17.38 9.52 15.87
N SER A 92 -18.07 9.43 14.73
CA SER A 92 -19.24 8.58 14.53
C SER A 92 -18.95 7.08 14.68
N PHE A 93 -17.69 6.66 14.53
CA PHE A 93 -17.30 5.25 14.75
C PHE A 93 -17.18 4.87 16.23
N ARG A 94 -17.20 5.84 17.14
CA ARG A 94 -17.15 5.56 18.58
C ARG A 94 -18.32 4.67 18.96
N GLU A 95 -18.02 3.62 19.73
CA GLU A 95 -19.01 2.67 20.27
C GLU A 95 -19.77 1.86 19.20
N THR A 96 -19.43 2.04 17.90
CA THR A 96 -19.99 1.21 16.84
C THR A 96 -19.27 -0.15 16.75
N SER A 97 -19.97 -1.16 16.26
CA SER A 97 -19.40 -2.50 16.05
C SER A 97 -18.21 -2.46 15.10
N VAL A 98 -18.32 -1.72 13.97
CA VAL A 98 -17.23 -1.55 12.99
C VAL A 98 -16.04 -0.84 13.62
N GLY A 99 -16.26 0.25 14.35
CA GLY A 99 -15.20 1.01 15.00
C GLY A 99 -14.41 0.18 16.01
N ASN A 100 -15.11 -0.52 16.91
CA ASN A 100 -14.49 -1.35 17.93
C ASN A 100 -13.66 -2.50 17.32
N GLN A 101 -14.22 -3.19 16.31
CA GLN A 101 -13.52 -4.27 15.62
C GLN A 101 -12.33 -3.77 14.81
N SER A 102 -12.46 -2.62 14.12
CA SER A 102 -11.35 -1.99 13.41
C SER A 102 -10.19 -1.65 14.35
N ILE A 103 -10.49 -1.07 15.51
CA ILE A 103 -9.48 -0.73 16.52
C ILE A 103 -8.75 -1.99 17.02
N GLU A 104 -9.48 -3.06 17.27
CA GLU A 104 -8.88 -4.33 17.72
C GLU A 104 -7.96 -4.93 16.64
N LEU A 105 -8.40 -4.89 15.38
CA LEU A 105 -7.58 -5.34 14.24
C LEU A 105 -6.34 -4.47 14.07
N MET A 106 -6.45 -3.13 14.20
CA MET A 106 -5.32 -2.22 14.13
C MET A 106 -4.29 -2.47 15.24
N LYS A 107 -4.74 -2.71 16.47
CA LYS A 107 -3.86 -3.08 17.58
C LYS A 107 -3.03 -4.32 17.29
N ARG A 108 -3.63 -5.34 16.69
CA ARG A 108 -2.94 -6.60 16.30
C ARG A 108 -1.86 -6.35 15.22
N LEU A 109 -2.07 -5.36 14.37
CA LEU A 109 -1.12 -4.96 13.32
C LEU A 109 -0.07 -3.95 13.79
N GLY A 110 -0.14 -3.48 15.04
CA GLY A 110 0.74 -2.42 15.54
C GLY A 110 0.46 -1.04 14.95
N VAL A 111 -0.75 -0.83 14.40
CA VAL A 111 -1.20 0.45 13.82
C VAL A 111 -1.81 1.32 14.89
N GLU A 112 -1.37 2.57 14.98
CA GLU A 112 -1.99 3.55 15.86
C GLU A 112 -3.31 4.03 15.27
N HIS A 113 -4.25 4.38 16.14
CA HIS A 113 -5.54 4.94 15.73
C HIS A 113 -5.85 6.23 16.49
N THR A 114 -6.55 7.13 15.83
CA THR A 114 -7.06 8.36 16.45
C THR A 114 -8.49 8.63 16.01
N PHE A 115 -9.22 9.42 16.81
CA PHE A 115 -10.55 9.89 16.45
C PHE A 115 -10.51 11.36 16.08
N PHE A 116 -11.23 11.73 15.03
CA PHE A 116 -11.35 13.13 14.62
C PHE A 116 -12.81 13.53 14.41
N THR A 117 -13.08 14.81 14.54
CA THR A 117 -14.40 15.36 14.24
C THR A 117 -14.52 15.61 12.75
N SER A 118 -15.52 15.03 12.12
CA SER A 118 -15.83 15.20 10.69
C SER A 118 -17.25 15.75 10.53
N SER A 119 -17.46 16.59 9.51
CA SER A 119 -18.79 17.03 9.09
C SER A 119 -19.57 15.93 8.37
N ILE A 120 -18.86 14.90 7.85
CA ILE A 120 -19.44 13.76 7.18
C ILE A 120 -19.26 12.56 8.10
N PRO A 121 -20.32 11.82 8.43
CA PRO A 121 -20.21 10.66 9.30
C PRO A 121 -19.45 9.51 8.61
N ASN A 122 -18.96 8.58 9.41
CA ASN A 122 -18.38 7.32 8.98
C ASN A 122 -17.22 7.44 7.96
N ILE A 123 -16.41 8.49 8.12
CA ILE A 123 -15.21 8.71 7.33
C ILE A 123 -14.01 8.06 8.01
N VAL A 124 -13.21 7.37 7.21
CA VAL A 124 -11.90 6.82 7.58
C VAL A 124 -10.84 7.44 6.69
N LYS A 125 -9.75 7.90 7.27
CA LYS A 125 -8.57 8.38 6.55
C LYS A 125 -7.31 7.82 7.15
N TRP A 126 -6.21 7.92 6.42
CA TRP A 126 -4.92 7.36 6.82
C TRP A 126 -3.85 8.42 6.85
N ARG A 127 -2.97 8.31 7.83
CA ARG A 127 -1.71 9.06 7.90
C ARG A 127 -0.56 8.07 8.01
N ARG A 128 0.60 8.48 7.60
CA ARG A 128 1.83 7.68 7.64
C ARG A 128 2.92 8.39 8.42
N LYS A 129 3.62 7.63 9.24
CA LYS A 129 4.87 8.03 9.87
C LYS A 129 6.00 7.86 8.86
N ILE A 130 6.58 8.95 8.42
CA ILE A 130 7.66 8.94 7.44
C ILE A 130 8.97 9.13 8.18
N THR A 131 9.90 8.19 8.01
CA THR A 131 11.27 8.22 8.53
C THR A 131 12.29 8.21 7.40
N ALA A 132 11.84 7.98 6.17
CA ALA A 132 12.66 7.89 4.99
C ALA A 132 11.96 8.50 3.78
N ARG A 133 12.75 9.10 2.90
CA ARG A 133 12.31 9.67 1.63
C ARG A 133 13.08 9.04 0.48
N TYR A 134 12.38 8.68 -0.58
CA TYR A 134 13.02 8.21 -1.79
C TYR A 134 13.64 9.35 -2.57
N ASN A 135 14.89 9.18 -2.97
CA ASN A 135 15.62 10.10 -3.83
C ASN A 135 15.61 9.55 -5.27
N GLU A 136 14.80 10.14 -6.14
CA GLU A 136 14.65 9.69 -7.54
C GLU A 136 15.97 9.80 -8.33
N THR A 137 16.83 10.78 -8.00
CA THR A 137 18.10 10.98 -8.69
C THR A 137 19.16 9.98 -8.26
N ALA A 138 19.14 9.58 -6.99
CA ALA A 138 20.09 8.63 -6.43
C ALA A 138 19.59 7.17 -6.49
N GLY A 139 18.30 6.95 -6.75
CA GLY A 139 17.68 5.63 -6.86
C GLY A 139 17.64 4.84 -5.55
N HIS A 140 17.68 5.52 -4.40
CA HIS A 140 17.63 4.88 -3.09
C HIS A 140 16.90 5.72 -2.05
N TRP A 141 16.51 5.09 -0.93
CA TRP A 141 15.90 5.76 0.20
C TRP A 141 16.94 6.45 1.06
N GLU A 142 16.65 7.69 1.46
CA GLU A 142 17.45 8.48 2.39
C GLU A 142 16.68 8.65 3.70
N PRO A 143 17.34 8.53 4.86
CA PRO A 143 16.72 8.80 6.13
C PRO A 143 16.33 10.29 6.22
N CYS A 144 15.12 10.56 6.68
CA CYS A 144 14.64 11.92 6.90
C CYS A 144 14.12 12.08 8.34
N PRO A 145 14.04 13.31 8.86
CA PRO A 145 13.43 13.56 10.16
C PRO A 145 12.01 13.01 10.21
N HIS A 146 11.67 12.37 11.33
CA HIS A 146 10.33 11.81 11.53
C HIS A 146 9.26 12.89 11.35
N HIS A 147 8.32 12.65 10.46
CA HIS A 147 7.15 13.49 10.26
C HIS A 147 5.94 12.64 9.86
N ILE A 148 4.75 13.19 10.07
CA ILE A 148 3.49 12.53 9.72
C ILE A 148 2.94 13.19 8.45
N ARG A 149 2.57 12.37 7.45
CA ARG A 149 1.93 12.81 6.21
C ARG A 149 0.56 12.16 6.07
N GLU A 150 -0.39 12.88 5.52
CA GLU A 150 -1.68 12.32 5.11
C GLU A 150 -1.54 11.51 3.82
N GLU A 151 -2.21 10.35 3.78
CA GLU A 151 -2.30 9.51 2.57
C GLU A 151 -3.47 9.99 1.69
N GLU A 152 -3.35 9.75 0.39
CA GLU A 152 -4.28 10.26 -0.63
C GLU A 152 -5.54 9.38 -0.77
N HIS A 153 -6.03 8.79 0.32
CA HIS A 153 -7.20 7.92 0.32
C HIS A 153 -8.15 8.32 1.44
N VAL A 154 -9.44 8.30 1.14
CA VAL A 154 -10.52 8.48 2.13
C VAL A 154 -11.59 7.42 1.89
N LEU A 155 -12.03 6.76 2.95
CA LEU A 155 -13.09 5.76 2.90
C LEU A 155 -14.34 6.32 3.59
N CYS A 156 -15.49 6.17 2.94
CA CYS A 156 -16.80 6.44 3.51
C CYS A 156 -17.55 5.12 3.67
N LEU A 157 -17.91 4.77 4.90
CA LEU A 157 -18.77 3.64 5.19
C LEU A 157 -20.21 4.10 5.16
N VAL A 158 -21.02 3.46 4.30
CA VAL A 158 -22.45 3.76 4.12
C VAL A 158 -23.24 2.47 4.28
N THR A 159 -24.36 2.51 4.98
CA THR A 159 -25.28 1.38 5.02
C THR A 159 -26.03 1.24 3.71
N ALA A 160 -26.49 0.02 3.39
CA ALA A 160 -27.31 -0.22 2.19
C ALA A 160 -28.52 0.68 2.12
N GLN A 161 -29.19 0.93 3.26
CA GLN A 161 -30.38 1.78 3.28
C GLN A 161 -30.03 3.23 2.97
N GLU A 162 -28.99 3.79 3.59
CA GLU A 162 -28.53 5.16 3.31
C GLU A 162 -28.12 5.32 1.84
N PHE A 163 -27.41 4.33 1.29
CA PHE A 163 -26.99 4.35 -0.11
C PHE A 163 -28.21 4.35 -1.06
N VAL A 164 -29.17 3.47 -0.82
CA VAL A 164 -30.38 3.37 -1.64
C VAL A 164 -31.22 4.65 -1.52
N ASP A 165 -31.38 5.17 -0.32
CA ASP A 165 -32.15 6.41 -0.10
C ASP A 165 -31.54 7.59 -0.87
N MET A 166 -30.20 7.68 -0.94
CA MET A 166 -29.50 8.68 -1.76
C MET A 166 -29.65 8.42 -3.27
N ALA A 167 -29.66 7.15 -3.69
CA ALA A 167 -29.75 6.76 -5.10
C ALA A 167 -31.15 7.00 -5.70
N ILE A 168 -32.21 6.80 -4.89
CA ILE A 168 -33.62 6.97 -5.34
C ILE A 168 -34.17 8.37 -5.08
N ALA A 169 -33.45 9.19 -4.32
CA ALA A 169 -33.87 10.56 -4.03
C ALA A 169 -34.07 11.32 -5.36
N PRO A 170 -35.20 12.05 -5.52
CA PRO A 170 -35.39 12.83 -6.71
C PRO A 170 -34.30 13.88 -6.85
N ALA A 171 -33.79 14.07 -8.06
CA ALA A 171 -32.81 15.13 -8.33
C ALA A 171 -33.43 16.50 -8.02
N ASP A 172 -32.63 17.41 -7.52
CA ASP A 172 -33.03 18.80 -7.27
C ASP A 172 -33.56 19.41 -8.57
N PRO A 173 -34.78 19.93 -8.57
CA PRO A 173 -35.41 20.49 -9.76
C PRO A 173 -34.70 21.71 -10.36
N VAL A 174 -33.82 22.36 -9.58
CA VAL A 174 -33.07 23.56 -10.00
C VAL A 174 -31.70 23.18 -10.56
N THR A 175 -30.99 22.30 -9.88
CA THR A 175 -29.61 21.95 -10.21
C THR A 175 -29.52 20.66 -11.03
N GLY A 176 -30.53 19.81 -10.99
CA GLY A 176 -30.51 18.48 -11.59
C GLY A 176 -29.61 17.47 -10.86
N THR A 177 -29.06 17.88 -9.70
CA THR A 177 -28.07 17.09 -8.93
C THR A 177 -28.79 16.09 -8.03
N THR A 178 -28.33 14.87 -7.99
CA THR A 178 -28.88 13.83 -7.10
C THR A 178 -28.32 13.97 -5.68
N GLU A 179 -28.99 13.42 -4.67
CA GLU A 179 -28.48 13.44 -3.28
C GLU A 179 -27.16 12.65 -3.15
N LEU A 180 -26.98 11.63 -3.98
CA LEU A 180 -25.73 10.87 -4.06
C LEU A 180 -24.56 11.73 -4.56
N GLU A 181 -24.79 12.52 -5.62
CA GLU A 181 -23.81 13.49 -6.12
C GLU A 181 -23.49 14.57 -5.08
N LEU A 182 -24.50 15.10 -4.41
CA LEU A 182 -24.31 16.08 -3.32
C LEU A 182 -23.49 15.49 -2.18
N HIS A 183 -23.72 14.24 -1.81
CA HIS A 183 -22.94 13.53 -0.81
C HIS A 183 -21.49 13.39 -1.24
N LEU A 184 -21.26 12.98 -2.49
CA LEU A 184 -19.92 12.85 -3.07
C LEU A 184 -19.19 14.20 -3.14
N ASP A 185 -19.89 15.26 -3.54
CA ASP A 185 -19.32 16.61 -3.61
C ASP A 185 -18.93 17.13 -2.24
N ARG A 186 -19.70 16.83 -1.20
CA ARG A 186 -19.32 17.11 0.20
C ARG A 186 -18.01 16.41 0.56
N ILE A 187 -17.85 15.13 0.16
CA ILE A 187 -16.60 14.39 0.40
C ILE A 187 -15.44 15.00 -0.40
N LYS A 188 -15.61 15.25 -1.70
CA LYS A 188 -14.60 15.86 -2.56
C LYS A 188 -14.17 17.24 -2.08
N LYS A 189 -15.11 18.05 -1.60
CA LYS A 189 -14.83 19.38 -1.02
C LYS A 189 -14.05 19.31 0.28
N ALA A 190 -14.37 18.32 1.13
CA ALA A 190 -13.65 18.11 2.38
C ALA A 190 -12.25 17.46 2.16
N TYR A 191 -12.12 16.61 1.15
CA TYR A 191 -10.92 15.82 0.84
C TYR A 191 -10.53 15.91 -0.65
N PRO A 192 -10.12 17.09 -1.16
CA PRO A 192 -10.00 17.34 -2.61
C PRO A 192 -8.88 16.55 -3.30
N ARG A 193 -7.88 16.07 -2.55
CA ARG A 193 -6.74 15.30 -3.09
C ARG A 193 -6.85 13.81 -2.84
N HIS A 194 -7.94 13.35 -2.22
CA HIS A 194 -8.08 11.97 -1.81
C HIS A 194 -8.88 11.18 -2.85
N LYS A 195 -8.46 9.94 -3.07
CA LYS A 195 -9.24 8.94 -3.81
C LYS A 195 -10.33 8.44 -2.88
N GLN A 196 -11.58 8.51 -3.35
CA GLN A 196 -12.74 8.12 -2.57
C GLN A 196 -12.94 6.61 -2.66
N ILE A 197 -13.19 5.99 -1.51
CA ILE A 197 -13.56 4.59 -1.37
C ILE A 197 -14.93 4.55 -0.69
N TYR A 198 -15.93 3.96 -1.36
CA TYR A 198 -17.22 3.68 -0.77
C TYR A 198 -17.23 2.23 -0.28
N LEU A 199 -17.47 2.05 0.99
CA LEU A 199 -17.70 0.75 1.60
C LEU A 199 -19.19 0.65 1.94
N ILE A 200 -19.94 -0.19 1.20
CA ILE A 200 -21.40 -0.27 1.34
C ILE A 200 -21.73 -1.55 2.09
N GLU A 201 -22.26 -1.38 3.31
CA GLU A 201 -22.59 -2.51 4.19
C GLU A 201 -24.02 -3.01 3.95
N GLY A 202 -24.18 -4.31 3.66
CA GLY A 202 -25.44 -4.99 3.58
C GLY A 202 -26.19 -4.88 2.27
N LEU A 203 -25.61 -4.29 1.20
CA LEU A 203 -26.29 -4.04 -0.07
C LEU A 203 -26.82 -5.32 -0.72
N THR A 204 -26.04 -6.38 -0.75
CA THR A 204 -26.45 -7.66 -1.33
C THR A 204 -27.68 -8.26 -0.60
N ALA A 205 -27.72 -8.16 0.72
CA ALA A 205 -28.86 -8.62 1.50
C ALA A 205 -30.10 -7.74 1.27
N TRP A 206 -29.89 -6.43 1.15
CA TRP A 206 -30.93 -5.46 0.85
C TRP A 206 -31.53 -5.74 -0.54
N MET A 207 -30.73 -5.93 -1.58
CA MET A 207 -31.16 -6.25 -2.95
C MET A 207 -32.02 -7.54 -2.98
N ARG A 208 -31.58 -8.60 -2.30
CA ARG A 208 -32.36 -9.84 -2.19
C ARG A 208 -33.72 -9.61 -1.53
N LYS A 209 -33.77 -8.80 -0.48
CA LYS A 209 -35.02 -8.47 0.23
C LYS A 209 -35.95 -7.66 -0.69
N ASN A 210 -35.40 -6.69 -1.40
CA ASN A 210 -36.13 -5.88 -2.39
C ASN A 210 -36.72 -6.76 -3.49
N GLN A 211 -35.95 -7.62 -4.11
CA GLN A 211 -36.42 -8.56 -5.15
C GLN A 211 -37.50 -9.48 -4.63
N ASN A 212 -37.37 -10.02 -3.42
CA ASN A 212 -38.44 -10.83 -2.80
C ASN A 212 -39.73 -10.03 -2.59
N THR A 213 -39.61 -8.75 -2.25
CA THR A 213 -40.78 -7.86 -2.09
C THR A 213 -41.45 -7.57 -3.44
N ARG A 214 -40.66 -7.31 -4.49
CA ARG A 214 -41.15 -7.18 -5.87
C ARG A 214 -41.93 -8.43 -6.32
N ASN A 215 -41.31 -9.60 -6.12
CA ASN A 215 -41.95 -10.87 -6.51
C ASN A 215 -43.26 -11.10 -5.75
N ARG A 216 -43.35 -10.79 -4.47
CA ARG A 216 -44.58 -10.88 -3.68
C ARG A 216 -45.63 -9.88 -4.14
N ALA A 217 -45.24 -8.65 -4.45
CA ALA A 217 -46.14 -7.63 -4.98
C ALA A 217 -46.72 -8.05 -6.33
N PHE A 218 -45.88 -8.54 -7.24
CA PHE A 218 -46.29 -9.06 -8.54
C PHE A 218 -47.28 -10.26 -8.39
N GLN A 219 -46.95 -11.24 -7.55
CA GLN A 219 -47.84 -12.36 -7.28
C GLN A 219 -49.18 -11.93 -6.69
N ALA A 220 -49.18 -10.93 -5.81
CA ALA A 220 -50.43 -10.39 -5.26
C ALA A 220 -51.25 -9.67 -6.31
N GLN A 221 -50.61 -8.95 -7.26
CA GLN A 221 -51.29 -8.29 -8.37
C GLN A 221 -51.90 -9.31 -9.34
N VAL A 222 -51.16 -10.34 -9.71
CA VAL A 222 -51.69 -11.44 -10.58
C VAL A 222 -52.87 -12.14 -9.93
N ARG A 223 -52.83 -12.43 -8.63
CA ARG A 223 -53.97 -12.99 -7.92
C ARG A 223 -55.18 -12.09 -7.94
N ARG A 224 -55.02 -10.78 -7.73
CA ARG A 224 -56.13 -9.82 -7.80
C ARG A 224 -56.75 -9.79 -9.20
N GLN A 225 -55.93 -9.86 -10.27
CA GLN A 225 -56.43 -9.91 -11.63
C GLN A 225 -57.16 -11.21 -11.93
N LEU A 226 -56.68 -12.34 -11.44
CA LEU A 226 -57.34 -13.64 -11.57
C LEU A 226 -58.68 -13.68 -10.79
N ASP A 227 -58.72 -13.14 -9.58
CA ASP A 227 -59.90 -13.05 -8.73
C ASP A 227 -60.98 -12.11 -9.39
N GLN A 228 -60.56 -11.07 -10.12
CA GLN A 228 -61.46 -10.17 -10.86
C GLN A 228 -62.00 -10.80 -12.14
N ASN A 229 -61.31 -11.74 -12.77
CA ASN A 229 -61.73 -12.42 -13.98
C ASN A 229 -62.61 -13.67 -13.70
N GLN A 230 -62.76 -14.10 -12.45
CA GLN A 230 -63.68 -15.16 -12.05
C GLN A 230 -65.06 -14.52 -11.83
N ASN A 231 -66.07 -14.98 -12.63
CA ASN A 231 -67.41 -14.50 -12.58
C ASN A 231 -68.03 -14.53 -11.16
N PRO A 232 -68.84 -13.49 -10.82
CA PRO A 232 -69.42 -13.37 -9.46
C PRO A 232 -70.53 -14.38 -9.15
N ASP A 233 -70.91 -15.29 -10.07
CA ASP A 233 -72.12 -16.14 -9.96
C ASP A 233 -71.84 -17.58 -9.46
N ASP A 234 -70.71 -17.94 -8.94
CA ASP A 234 -70.47 -19.28 -8.36
C ASP A 234 -70.44 -19.25 -6.82
N PRO A 235 -71.53 -19.68 -6.13
CA PRO A 235 -71.60 -19.61 -4.65
C PRO A 235 -70.79 -20.68 -3.91
N SER A 236 -70.03 -21.51 -4.61
CA SER A 236 -69.35 -22.65 -3.96
C SER A 236 -67.92 -22.40 -3.46
N SER A 237 -67.34 -21.16 -3.58
CA SER A 237 -65.95 -20.87 -3.21
C SER A 237 -65.75 -20.11 -1.88
N SER A 238 -66.75 -19.98 -1.03
CA SER A 238 -66.73 -19.04 0.12
C SER A 238 -66.30 -19.63 1.47
N THR A 239 -65.44 -20.66 1.54
CA THR A 239 -65.02 -21.19 2.85
C THR A 239 -63.50 -21.41 2.96
N ARG A 240 -62.66 -20.47 2.56
CA ARG A 240 -61.29 -20.39 3.09
C ARG A 240 -61.17 -19.15 3.98
N ARG A 241 -61.32 -19.40 5.31
CA ARG A 241 -61.04 -18.46 6.39
C ARG A 241 -59.73 -17.72 6.09
N ARG A 242 -59.81 -16.50 5.59
CA ARG A 242 -58.65 -15.59 5.51
C ARG A 242 -58.12 -15.37 6.92
N LYS A 243 -56.93 -15.90 7.26
CA LYS A 243 -56.18 -15.37 8.35
C LYS A 243 -56.01 -13.88 8.14
N PRO A 244 -56.30 -13.03 9.15
CA PRO A 244 -56.05 -11.61 9.02
C PRO A 244 -54.55 -11.44 8.68
N ALA A 245 -54.26 -10.78 7.57
CA ALA A 245 -52.93 -10.40 7.20
C ALA A 245 -52.39 -9.60 8.39
N ALA A 246 -51.33 -10.09 9.01
CA ALA A 246 -50.55 -9.33 9.98
C ALA A 246 -50.32 -7.97 9.34
N LYS A 247 -50.60 -6.89 10.09
CA LYS A 247 -50.25 -5.52 9.70
C LYS A 247 -48.81 -5.51 9.30
N THR A 248 -48.53 -5.62 8.03
CA THR A 248 -47.23 -5.42 7.45
C THR A 248 -46.87 -3.97 7.72
N ALA A 249 -45.81 -3.79 8.52
CA ALA A 249 -45.12 -2.51 8.63
C ALA A 249 -45.02 -1.88 7.24
N GLU A 250 -45.17 -0.58 7.14
CA GLU A 250 -45.11 0.24 5.94
C GLU A 250 -44.02 -0.31 5.03
N SER A 251 -44.43 -1.06 4.00
CA SER A 251 -43.53 -1.54 2.99
C SER A 251 -43.33 -0.37 2.04
N THR A 252 -42.19 0.28 2.15
CA THR A 252 -41.67 1.15 1.10
C THR A 252 -41.85 0.44 -0.25
N PRO A 253 -42.34 1.14 -1.27
CA PRO A 253 -42.50 0.54 -2.58
C PRO A 253 -41.16 -0.07 -3.04
N PRO A 254 -41.21 -1.24 -3.70
CA PRO A 254 -39.96 -1.88 -4.13
C PRO A 254 -39.26 -0.99 -5.16
N VAL A 255 -37.96 -0.78 -4.93
CA VAL A 255 -37.08 0.01 -5.79
C VAL A 255 -36.70 -0.82 -7.01
N ASP A 256 -36.49 -0.18 -8.15
CA ASP A 256 -35.95 -0.86 -9.31
C ASP A 256 -34.45 -1.15 -9.12
N ASP A 257 -34.03 -2.38 -9.37
CA ASP A 257 -32.64 -2.81 -9.18
C ASP A 257 -31.72 -2.07 -10.16
N ASP A 258 -32.19 -1.75 -11.36
CA ASP A 258 -31.47 -0.98 -12.39
C ASP A 258 -31.05 0.41 -11.86
N THR A 259 -31.90 1.09 -11.09
CA THR A 259 -31.60 2.39 -10.50
C THR A 259 -30.40 2.32 -9.54
N ILE A 260 -30.31 1.23 -8.80
CA ILE A 260 -29.21 1.02 -7.84
C ILE A 260 -27.91 0.69 -8.60
N GLU A 261 -28.00 -0.15 -9.64
CA GLU A 261 -26.85 -0.51 -10.48
C GLU A 261 -26.33 0.72 -11.25
N ASP A 262 -27.21 1.55 -11.79
CA ASP A 262 -26.85 2.82 -12.45
C ASP A 262 -26.14 3.77 -11.49
N ALA A 263 -26.61 3.91 -10.25
CA ALA A 263 -25.97 4.73 -9.24
C ALA A 263 -24.56 4.21 -8.86
N LEU A 264 -24.39 2.89 -8.79
CA LEU A 264 -23.05 2.28 -8.57
C LEU A 264 -22.12 2.52 -9.75
N LEU A 265 -22.61 2.38 -10.98
CA LEU A 265 -21.86 2.64 -12.21
C LEU A 265 -21.44 4.11 -12.29
N GLU A 266 -22.33 5.02 -11.96
CA GLU A 266 -22.05 6.44 -11.93
C GLU A 266 -20.89 6.77 -10.97
N LEU A 267 -20.92 6.25 -9.75
CA LEU A 267 -19.83 6.42 -8.79
C LEU A 267 -18.49 5.88 -9.32
N GLN A 268 -18.52 4.73 -10.01
CA GLN A 268 -17.29 4.09 -10.51
C GLN A 268 -16.76 4.77 -11.78
N VAL A 269 -17.62 5.01 -12.75
CA VAL A 269 -17.21 5.44 -14.10
C VAL A 269 -17.07 6.96 -14.15
N THR A 270 -18.08 7.69 -13.70
CA THR A 270 -18.11 9.15 -13.78
C THR A 270 -17.22 9.78 -12.71
N HIS A 271 -17.23 9.23 -11.50
CA HIS A 271 -16.54 9.81 -10.35
C HIS A 271 -15.26 9.10 -9.97
N ALA A 272 -14.90 7.98 -10.64
CA ALA A 272 -13.71 7.18 -10.38
C ALA A 272 -13.57 6.73 -8.91
N CYS A 273 -14.68 6.52 -8.20
CA CYS A 273 -14.71 6.02 -6.84
C CYS A 273 -14.42 4.52 -6.82
N LEU A 274 -13.67 4.07 -5.82
CA LEU A 274 -13.56 2.65 -5.53
C LEU A 274 -14.77 2.23 -4.69
N ILE A 275 -15.46 1.16 -5.10
CA ILE A 275 -16.62 0.64 -4.39
C ILE A 275 -16.33 -0.78 -3.92
N HIS A 276 -16.68 -1.07 -2.67
CA HIS A 276 -16.65 -2.41 -2.14
C HIS A 276 -17.90 -2.69 -1.32
N HIS A 277 -18.44 -3.91 -1.44
CA HIS A 277 -19.63 -4.35 -0.72
C HIS A 277 -19.25 -5.28 0.41
N THR A 278 -19.84 -5.08 1.56
CA THR A 278 -19.69 -5.96 2.72
C THR A 278 -21.06 -6.44 3.20
N SER A 279 -21.07 -7.60 3.83
CA SER A 279 -22.33 -8.22 4.31
C SER A 279 -22.65 -7.83 5.76
N ALA A 280 -21.64 -7.50 6.55
CA ALA A 280 -21.77 -7.25 7.98
C ALA A 280 -20.64 -6.37 8.53
N ALA A 281 -20.86 -5.81 9.73
CA ALA A 281 -19.90 -4.96 10.43
C ALA A 281 -18.51 -5.58 10.63
N ALA A 282 -18.44 -6.90 10.83
CA ALA A 282 -17.17 -7.62 10.97
C ALA A 282 -16.36 -7.59 9.67
N GLU A 283 -17.02 -7.81 8.54
CA GLU A 283 -16.41 -7.76 7.24
C GLU A 283 -16.00 -6.33 6.87
N SER A 284 -16.84 -5.33 7.22
CA SER A 284 -16.50 -3.92 7.03
C SER A 284 -15.22 -3.54 7.80
N ALA A 285 -15.05 -4.00 9.03
CA ALA A 285 -13.84 -3.78 9.80
C ALA A 285 -12.63 -4.51 9.21
N GLU A 286 -12.81 -5.73 8.68
CA GLU A 286 -11.75 -6.48 8.00
C GLU A 286 -11.31 -5.77 6.71
N TRP A 287 -12.24 -5.20 5.95
CA TRP A 287 -11.90 -4.42 4.77
C TRP A 287 -11.17 -3.11 5.08
N ILE A 288 -11.51 -2.42 6.16
CA ILE A 288 -10.73 -1.27 6.65
C ILE A 288 -9.29 -1.71 6.95
N LYS A 289 -9.10 -2.87 7.58
CA LYS A 289 -7.77 -3.47 7.78
C LYS A 289 -7.07 -3.74 6.46
N ASN A 290 -7.74 -4.41 5.51
CA ASN A 290 -7.16 -4.76 4.21
C ASN A 290 -6.75 -3.51 3.40
N PHE A 291 -7.56 -2.44 3.43
CA PHE A 291 -7.19 -1.15 2.85
C PHE A 291 -5.97 -0.54 3.54
N THR A 292 -5.90 -0.60 4.86
CA THR A 292 -4.74 -0.10 5.62
C THR A 292 -3.45 -0.83 5.21
N GLU A 293 -3.48 -2.16 5.12
CA GLU A 293 -2.37 -2.98 4.66
C GLU A 293 -2.00 -2.67 3.20
N HIS A 294 -3.00 -2.50 2.32
CA HIS A 294 -2.75 -2.16 0.92
C HIS A 294 -2.11 -0.79 0.78
N ILE A 295 -2.71 0.25 1.38
CA ILE A 295 -2.22 1.63 1.33
C ILE A 295 -0.79 1.70 1.90
N SER A 296 -0.48 0.93 2.94
CA SER A 296 0.86 0.90 3.53
C SER A 296 1.95 0.51 2.52
N THR A 297 1.63 -0.37 1.57
CA THR A 297 2.60 -0.89 0.58
C THR A 297 2.73 -0.02 -0.68
N ILE A 298 1.80 0.93 -0.93
CA ILE A 298 1.76 1.72 -2.17
C ILE A 298 3.09 2.41 -2.49
N PRO A 299 3.75 3.17 -1.58
CA PRO A 299 4.99 3.86 -1.91
C PRO A 299 6.10 2.90 -2.33
N TYR A 300 6.23 1.77 -1.63
CA TYR A 300 7.26 0.77 -1.87
C TYR A 300 7.05 -0.04 -3.16
N LYS A 301 5.78 -0.28 -3.54
CA LYS A 301 5.43 -0.95 -4.80
C LYS A 301 5.63 -0.03 -6.00
N ARG A 302 5.22 1.23 -5.89
CA ARG A 302 5.36 2.22 -6.96
C ARG A 302 6.80 2.37 -7.38
N GLU A 303 7.70 2.47 -6.42
CA GLU A 303 9.12 2.55 -6.59
C GLU A 303 9.72 1.34 -7.30
N ARG A 304 9.30 0.13 -6.87
CA ARG A 304 9.73 -1.09 -7.54
C ARG A 304 9.24 -1.16 -8.99
N MET A 305 8.06 -0.63 -9.29
CA MET A 305 7.54 -0.55 -10.65
C MET A 305 8.33 0.47 -11.49
N ASP A 306 8.62 1.64 -10.91
CA ASP A 306 9.38 2.70 -11.58
C ASP A 306 10.84 2.27 -11.84
N THR A 307 11.47 1.58 -10.89
CA THR A 307 12.85 1.08 -11.02
C THR A 307 12.98 -0.03 -12.06
N ASN A 308 11.97 -0.86 -12.22
CA ASN A 308 12.01 -1.98 -13.17
C ASN A 308 11.55 -1.60 -14.59
N ASP A 309 11.10 -0.36 -14.81
CA ASP A 309 10.56 0.14 -16.09
C ASP A 309 9.56 -0.85 -16.73
N SER A 310 8.91 -1.64 -15.89
CA SER A 310 8.01 -2.70 -16.29
C SER A 310 6.55 -2.27 -16.08
N ALA A 311 6.12 -1.26 -16.86
CA ALA A 311 4.69 -0.95 -17.01
C ALA A 311 3.86 -2.17 -17.48
N PHE A 312 4.51 -3.31 -17.71
CA PHE A 312 3.94 -4.55 -18.24
C PHE A 312 3.89 -5.71 -17.24
N CYS A 313 4.42 -5.56 -16.02
CA CYS A 313 4.29 -6.62 -15.02
C CYS A 313 2.91 -6.60 -14.38
N MET A 314 2.04 -7.48 -14.84
CA MET A 314 0.85 -7.83 -14.08
C MET A 314 1.27 -8.34 -12.69
N ASP A 315 0.59 -7.88 -11.65
CA ASP A 315 0.80 -8.26 -10.24
C ASP A 315 0.47 -9.75 -9.97
N THR A 316 0.04 -10.47 -11.00
CA THR A 316 -0.36 -11.86 -10.97
C THR A 316 0.75 -12.74 -11.54
N GLY A 317 1.53 -13.32 -10.63
CA GLY A 317 2.47 -14.37 -10.96
C GLY A 317 3.82 -13.84 -11.45
N GLN A 318 4.77 -13.75 -10.55
CA GLN A 318 6.16 -13.64 -10.98
C GLN A 318 6.51 -14.89 -11.78
N VAL A 319 6.87 -14.70 -13.04
CA VAL A 319 7.49 -15.76 -13.83
C VAL A 319 8.68 -16.26 -13.04
N LYS A 320 8.69 -17.54 -12.69
CA LYS A 320 9.84 -18.15 -12.01
C LYS A 320 11.07 -17.93 -12.88
N PRO A 321 12.15 -17.33 -12.37
CA PRO A 321 13.35 -17.17 -13.16
C PRO A 321 13.85 -18.53 -13.63
N GLY A 322 14.27 -18.61 -14.87
CA GLY A 322 14.89 -19.79 -15.44
C GLY A 322 16.35 -19.94 -15.00
N GLU A 323 16.97 -21.04 -15.37
CA GLU A 323 18.40 -21.28 -15.13
C GLU A 323 19.26 -20.29 -15.93
N ASP A 324 18.79 -19.91 -17.12
CA ASP A 324 19.41 -18.91 -17.98
C ASP A 324 18.37 -17.95 -18.61
N LYS A 325 18.83 -17.02 -19.45
CA LYS A 325 17.98 -16.05 -20.14
C LYS A 325 17.03 -16.70 -21.14
N ALA A 326 17.45 -17.79 -21.77
CA ALA A 326 16.65 -18.52 -22.76
C ALA A 326 15.51 -19.28 -22.06
N ASP A 327 15.82 -19.97 -20.97
CA ASP A 327 14.82 -20.67 -20.14
C ASP A 327 13.83 -19.69 -19.50
N THR A 328 14.31 -18.52 -19.03
CA THR A 328 13.44 -17.46 -18.52
C THR A 328 12.49 -16.95 -19.60
N PHE A 329 12.96 -16.80 -20.85
CA PHE A 329 12.13 -16.38 -21.97
C PHE A 329 11.06 -17.42 -22.32
N VAL A 330 11.42 -18.70 -22.31
CA VAL A 330 10.46 -19.80 -22.52
C VAL A 330 9.39 -19.82 -21.41
N LYS A 331 9.79 -19.68 -20.15
CA LYS A 331 8.85 -19.59 -19.02
C LYS A 331 7.94 -18.38 -19.14
N MET A 332 8.47 -17.24 -19.56
CA MET A 332 7.68 -16.04 -19.81
C MET A 332 6.63 -16.25 -20.93
N LEU A 333 6.98 -16.97 -22.00
CA LEU A 333 6.03 -17.31 -23.06
C LEU A 333 4.91 -18.24 -22.57
N GLN A 334 5.20 -19.14 -21.63
CA GLN A 334 4.22 -20.08 -21.06
C GLN A 334 3.17 -19.39 -20.17
N GLU A 335 3.45 -18.18 -19.67
CA GLU A 335 2.45 -17.38 -18.93
C GLU A 335 1.37 -16.78 -19.85
N VAL A 336 1.59 -16.77 -21.16
CA VAL A 336 0.57 -16.32 -22.11
C VAL A 336 -0.53 -17.39 -22.20
N ASN A 337 -1.77 -16.98 -22.00
CA ASN A 337 -2.91 -17.89 -22.02
C ASN A 337 -2.94 -18.72 -23.33
N ARG A 338 -3.09 -20.05 -23.20
CA ARG A 338 -3.11 -21.04 -24.30
C ARG A 338 -1.75 -21.32 -24.95
N VAL A 339 -0.64 -20.74 -24.49
CA VAL A 339 0.69 -21.14 -24.97
C VAL A 339 1.19 -22.31 -24.13
N THR A 340 1.32 -23.47 -24.77
CA THR A 340 1.88 -24.65 -24.14
C THR A 340 3.42 -24.62 -24.13
N ALA A 341 4.05 -25.43 -23.29
CA ALA A 341 5.51 -25.53 -23.24
C ALA A 341 6.13 -25.79 -24.61
N SER A 342 5.57 -26.75 -25.38
CA SER A 342 6.05 -27.09 -26.72
C SER A 342 5.93 -25.93 -27.72
N MET A 343 4.86 -25.12 -27.61
CA MET A 343 4.71 -23.89 -28.41
C MET A 343 5.75 -22.85 -28.03
N ALA A 344 5.97 -22.65 -26.72
CA ALA A 344 6.97 -21.69 -26.20
C ALA A 344 8.39 -22.06 -26.69
N TYR A 345 8.77 -23.31 -26.66
CA TYR A 345 10.05 -23.80 -27.21
C TYR A 345 10.14 -23.57 -28.73
N GLY A 346 9.07 -23.83 -29.48
CA GLY A 346 9.02 -23.57 -30.91
C GLY A 346 9.19 -22.07 -31.24
N ILE A 347 8.54 -21.21 -30.50
CA ILE A 347 8.67 -19.74 -30.65
C ILE A 347 10.10 -19.30 -30.30
N ALA A 348 10.65 -19.75 -29.17
CA ALA A 348 11.98 -19.39 -28.72
C ALA A 348 13.08 -19.90 -29.68
N ALA A 349 12.91 -21.06 -30.31
CA ALA A 349 13.83 -21.59 -31.33
C ALA A 349 13.91 -20.66 -32.57
N ARG A 350 12.79 -20.03 -32.96
CA ARG A 350 12.74 -19.14 -34.12
C ARG A 350 13.05 -17.68 -33.78
N TYR A 351 12.65 -17.24 -32.58
CA TYR A 351 12.86 -15.89 -32.06
C TYR A 351 13.51 -15.99 -30.69
N PRO A 352 14.85 -16.00 -30.62
CA PRO A 352 15.56 -16.32 -29.37
C PRO A 352 15.48 -15.22 -28.31
N SER A 353 14.90 -14.06 -28.63
CA SER A 353 14.70 -12.97 -27.67
C SER A 353 13.34 -12.28 -27.84
N VAL A 354 12.88 -11.63 -26.77
CA VAL A 354 11.68 -10.77 -26.81
C VAL A 354 11.78 -9.69 -27.89
N VAL A 355 12.98 -9.13 -28.06
CA VAL A 355 13.24 -8.08 -29.04
C VAL A 355 13.05 -8.60 -30.46
N ASP A 356 13.54 -9.81 -30.74
CA ASP A 356 13.40 -10.45 -32.06
C ASP A 356 11.95 -10.83 -32.34
N LEU A 357 11.24 -11.33 -31.33
CA LEU A 357 9.81 -11.63 -31.43
C LEU A 357 8.99 -10.37 -31.74
N VAL A 358 9.20 -9.29 -30.98
CA VAL A 358 8.48 -8.02 -31.18
C VAL A 358 8.83 -7.38 -32.56
N ARG A 359 10.09 -7.42 -32.97
CA ARG A 359 10.51 -6.96 -34.30
C ARG A 359 9.86 -7.80 -35.40
N GLY A 360 9.80 -9.11 -35.22
CA GLY A 360 9.11 -10.01 -36.14
C GLY A 360 7.63 -9.67 -36.27
N MET A 361 6.93 -9.50 -35.16
CA MET A 361 5.51 -9.13 -35.15
C MET A 361 5.24 -7.78 -35.82
N ARG A 362 6.10 -6.79 -35.59
CA ARG A 362 5.98 -5.48 -36.27
C ARG A 362 6.18 -5.56 -37.78
N ARG A 363 7.03 -6.48 -38.28
CA ARG A 363 7.35 -6.62 -39.73
C ARG A 363 6.33 -7.49 -40.46
N HIS A 364 5.88 -8.58 -39.85
CA HIS A 364 5.13 -9.62 -40.53
C HIS A 364 3.68 -9.79 -40.00
N GLY A 365 3.34 -9.05 -38.94
CA GLY A 365 2.04 -9.16 -38.30
C GLY A 365 1.87 -10.45 -37.47
N PRO A 366 0.67 -10.68 -36.91
CA PRO A 366 0.43 -11.82 -36.00
C PRO A 366 0.52 -13.19 -36.68
N SER A 367 0.28 -13.28 -38.00
CA SER A 367 0.35 -14.54 -38.77
C SER A 367 1.76 -15.12 -38.87
N MET A 368 2.81 -14.41 -38.49
CA MET A 368 4.17 -14.90 -38.48
C MET A 368 4.41 -16.16 -37.60
N LEU A 369 3.48 -16.40 -36.66
CA LEU A 369 3.55 -17.55 -35.74
C LEU A 369 2.77 -18.79 -36.27
N GLU A 370 2.01 -18.68 -37.36
CA GLU A 370 1.19 -19.76 -37.89
C GLU A 370 2.05 -20.97 -38.36
N ASP A 371 3.24 -20.69 -38.94
CA ASP A 371 4.15 -21.70 -39.46
C ASP A 371 5.23 -22.17 -38.46
N VAL A 372 5.12 -21.74 -37.19
CA VAL A 372 6.09 -22.14 -36.17
C VAL A 372 5.86 -23.59 -35.78
N LYS A 373 6.83 -24.49 -36.15
CA LYS A 373 6.78 -25.90 -35.76
C LYS A 373 6.84 -26.03 -34.24
N VAL A 374 5.88 -26.74 -33.69
CA VAL A 374 5.83 -27.07 -32.28
C VAL A 374 6.87 -28.13 -31.98
N CYS A 375 7.76 -27.89 -31.02
CA CYS A 375 8.73 -28.92 -30.59
C CYS A 375 7.97 -30.03 -29.84
N THR A 376 8.05 -31.24 -30.34
CA THR A 376 7.50 -32.44 -29.68
C THR A 376 8.49 -32.99 -28.68
#